data_18293d96dc87b682cc7ee57dfddb15dd
#
_entry.id   18293d96dc87b682cc7ee57dfddb15dd
#
_cell.length_a   1.000
_cell.length_b   1.000
_cell.length_c   1.000
_cell.angle_alpha   90.00
_cell.angle_beta   90.00
_cell.angle_gamma   90.00
#
_symmetry.space_group_name_H-M   'P 1'
#
loop_
_entity.id
_entity.type
_entity.pdbx_description
1 polymer ?
#
loop_
_entity_poly.entity_id
_entity_poly.type
_entity_poly.pdbx_seq_one_letter_code
_entity_poly.pdbx_strand_id
1 'polypeptide(L)'
;MAKAKFERTKPHCNIGTIGHVDHGKTTLTAAITKVLAERVAGNVVENFEDIDKAPEERERGITISTAHVEYQTEKRHYAHVDCPGHADYVKNMITGAAQMDGAILVVAATDGVMAQTKEHVLLARQVGVPYIVVFMNKCDMVDDEELLELVEMEIRELLSEYDFPGDDIPVIKGSALKALEDPNGEWGDKIMELMDAVDSYIPDPQRDTDKPFVMPVEDVFSITGRGTVATGRVER
;
A
#
# COMPACT_ATOMS: atom_id res chain seq x y z
N MET A 1 32.70 6.54 14.08
CA MET A 1 31.65 7.59 14.05
C MET A 1 30.37 6.99 14.66
N ALA A 2 29.80 7.58 15.68
CA ALA A 2 28.52 7.15 16.24
C ALA A 2 27.46 7.39 15.14
N LYS A 3 26.64 6.37 14.83
CA LYS A 3 25.49 6.56 13.94
C LYS A 3 24.57 7.60 14.59
N ALA A 4 24.14 8.60 13.82
CA ALA A 4 23.14 9.55 14.26
C ALA A 4 21.92 8.77 14.76
N LYS A 5 21.41 9.14 15.94
CA LYS A 5 20.20 8.55 16.49
C LYS A 5 19.04 8.99 15.59
N PHE A 6 18.26 8.03 15.10
CA PHE A 6 17.06 8.34 14.35
C PHE A 6 16.06 9.06 15.27
N GLU A 7 15.70 10.29 14.92
CA GLU A 7 14.68 11.07 15.64
C GLU A 7 13.41 11.11 14.78
N ARG A 8 12.30 10.59 15.32
CA ARG A 8 11.00 10.71 14.68
C ARG A 8 10.50 12.14 14.83
N THR A 9 10.42 12.85 13.72
CA THR A 9 9.90 14.23 13.66
C THR A 9 8.43 14.28 13.25
N LYS A 10 7.87 13.18 12.73
CA LYS A 10 6.49 13.05 12.26
C LYS A 10 5.83 11.81 12.84
N PRO A 11 4.48 11.79 12.98
CA PRO A 11 3.74 10.57 13.27
C PRO A 11 4.04 9.47 12.24
N HIS A 12 4.02 8.23 12.66
CA HIS A 12 4.32 7.08 11.80
C HIS A 12 3.09 6.20 11.63
N CYS A 13 2.83 5.82 10.39
CA CYS A 13 1.72 4.96 10.01
C CYS A 13 2.20 3.86 9.06
N ASN A 14 1.76 2.62 9.30
CA ASN A 14 2.02 1.51 8.41
C ASN A 14 0.83 1.36 7.46
N ILE A 15 1.07 1.48 6.17
CA ILE A 15 0.05 1.25 5.14
C ILE A 15 0.55 0.22 4.14
N GLY A 16 -0.30 -0.21 3.24
CA GLY A 16 0.15 -1.06 2.15
C GLY A 16 -0.89 -1.18 1.05
N THR A 17 -0.46 -1.76 -0.07
CA THR A 17 -1.29 -2.02 -1.24
C THR A 17 -1.84 -3.44 -1.22
N ILE A 18 -3.15 -3.57 -1.44
CA ILE A 18 -3.86 -4.82 -1.62
C ILE A 18 -4.71 -4.77 -2.89
N GLY A 19 -5.11 -5.92 -3.42
CA GLY A 19 -5.95 -6.03 -4.62
C GLY A 19 -5.46 -7.10 -5.58
N HIS A 20 -6.19 -7.27 -6.68
CA HIS A 20 -5.95 -8.32 -7.66
C HIS A 20 -4.57 -8.23 -8.32
N VAL A 21 -4.07 -9.37 -8.84
CA VAL A 21 -2.87 -9.40 -9.70
C VAL A 21 -3.09 -8.49 -10.92
N ASP A 22 -2.04 -7.88 -11.42
CA ASP A 22 -2.05 -6.97 -12.59
C ASP A 22 -2.90 -5.69 -12.48
N HIS A 23 -3.49 -5.40 -11.30
CA HIS A 23 -4.16 -4.13 -11.05
C HIS A 23 -3.20 -2.96 -10.82
N GLY A 24 -1.88 -3.22 -10.74
CA GLY A 24 -0.82 -2.21 -10.68
C GLY A 24 -0.46 -1.74 -9.28
N LYS A 25 -0.50 -2.62 -8.26
CA LYS A 25 -0.10 -2.32 -6.88
C LYS A 25 1.34 -1.83 -6.78
N THR A 26 2.28 -2.62 -7.28
CA THR A 26 3.71 -2.28 -7.27
C THR A 26 4.01 -1.04 -8.13
N THR A 27 3.30 -0.88 -9.25
CA THR A 27 3.38 0.34 -10.07
C THR A 27 2.93 1.57 -9.29
N LEU A 28 1.83 1.45 -8.51
CA LEU A 28 1.35 2.51 -7.65
C LEU A 28 2.34 2.84 -6.53
N THR A 29 2.92 1.82 -5.90
CA THR A 29 3.96 2.00 -4.87
C THR A 29 5.16 2.77 -5.43
N ALA A 30 5.65 2.41 -6.61
CA ALA A 30 6.72 3.13 -7.29
C ALA A 30 6.30 4.57 -7.66
N ALA A 31 5.05 4.77 -8.14
CA ALA A 31 4.53 6.10 -8.47
C ALA A 31 4.45 7.01 -7.24
N ILE A 32 3.99 6.49 -6.09
CA ILE A 32 3.95 7.23 -4.83
C ILE A 32 5.35 7.71 -4.45
N THR A 33 6.35 6.82 -4.44
CA THR A 33 7.72 7.20 -4.07
C THR A 33 8.31 8.25 -5.01
N LYS A 34 8.06 8.11 -6.31
CA LYS A 34 8.57 9.04 -7.32
C LYS A 34 7.92 10.42 -7.22
N VAL A 35 6.59 10.48 -7.16
CA VAL A 35 5.85 11.75 -7.02
C VAL A 35 6.22 12.47 -5.73
N LEU A 36 6.28 11.74 -4.60
CA LEU A 36 6.68 12.31 -3.32
C LEU A 36 8.14 12.75 -3.32
N ALA A 37 9.06 12.05 -3.97
CA ALA A 37 10.46 12.46 -4.05
C ALA A 37 10.64 13.78 -4.83
N GLU A 38 9.80 14.04 -5.82
CA GLU A 38 9.84 15.29 -6.59
C GLU A 38 9.11 16.45 -5.90
N ARG A 39 8.06 16.17 -5.13
CA ARG A 39 7.16 17.20 -4.58
C ARG A 39 7.35 17.45 -3.08
N VAL A 40 7.89 16.50 -2.33
CA VAL A 40 8.06 16.58 -0.87
C VAL A 40 9.51 16.27 -0.49
N ALA A 41 10.16 17.20 0.17
CA ALA A 41 11.56 17.06 0.55
C ALA A 41 11.80 15.88 1.49
N GLY A 42 12.92 15.17 1.30
CA GLY A 42 13.37 14.09 2.17
C GLY A 42 12.91 12.69 1.74
N ASN A 43 12.26 12.56 0.60
CA ASN A 43 11.92 11.27 0.00
C ASN A 43 12.99 10.81 -1.00
N VAL A 44 13.07 9.50 -1.19
CA VAL A 44 13.94 8.84 -2.16
C VAL A 44 13.06 8.06 -3.13
N VAL A 45 13.43 8.06 -4.40
CA VAL A 45 12.73 7.28 -5.43
C VAL A 45 13.08 5.80 -5.27
N GLU A 46 12.07 4.96 -5.14
CA GLU A 46 12.20 3.51 -5.28
C GLU A 46 11.64 3.09 -6.65
N ASN A 47 12.48 2.53 -7.51
CA ASN A 47 12.03 2.07 -8.81
C ASN A 47 11.30 0.73 -8.68
N PHE A 48 10.48 0.38 -9.66
CA PHE A 48 9.77 -0.88 -9.73
C PHE A 48 10.69 -2.10 -9.50
N GLU A 49 11.88 -2.08 -10.12
CA GLU A 49 12.89 -3.14 -10.00
C GLU A 49 13.54 -3.22 -8.61
N ASP A 50 13.48 -2.13 -7.83
CA ASP A 50 13.98 -2.07 -6.47
C ASP A 50 12.94 -2.54 -5.45
N ILE A 51 11.66 -2.56 -5.82
CA ILE A 51 10.55 -3.09 -5.04
C ILE A 51 10.47 -4.61 -5.24
N ASP A 52 10.31 -5.08 -6.49
CA ASP A 52 10.31 -6.50 -6.86
C ASP A 52 11.76 -6.99 -7.11
N LYS A 53 12.44 -7.39 -6.03
CA LYS A 53 13.90 -7.68 -6.05
C LYS A 53 14.23 -9.11 -6.48
N ALA A 54 13.34 -10.07 -6.23
CA ALA A 54 13.61 -11.46 -6.50
C ALA A 54 13.68 -11.76 -8.01
N PRO A 55 14.63 -12.55 -8.49
CA PRO A 55 14.72 -12.93 -9.90
C PRO A 55 13.41 -13.55 -10.45
N GLU A 56 12.72 -14.33 -9.63
CA GLU A 56 11.45 -14.95 -9.98
C GLU A 56 10.31 -13.91 -10.14
N GLU A 57 10.29 -12.84 -9.35
CA GLU A 57 9.33 -11.73 -9.44
C GLU A 57 9.51 -10.99 -10.75
N ARG A 58 10.77 -10.71 -11.10
CA ARG A 58 11.13 -10.03 -12.37
C ARG A 58 10.83 -10.88 -13.59
N GLU A 59 11.08 -12.19 -13.54
CA GLU A 59 10.82 -13.11 -14.65
C GLU A 59 9.33 -13.29 -14.90
N ARG A 60 8.53 -13.35 -13.84
CA ARG A 60 7.08 -13.54 -13.92
C ARG A 60 6.29 -12.26 -14.01
N GLY A 61 6.88 -11.11 -13.67
CA GLY A 61 6.20 -9.81 -13.59
C GLY A 61 5.13 -9.73 -12.50
N ILE A 62 5.28 -10.52 -11.42
CA ILE A 62 4.35 -10.57 -10.29
C ILE A 62 5.10 -10.49 -8.97
N THR A 63 4.53 -9.78 -7.99
CA THR A 63 5.05 -9.75 -6.63
C THR A 63 4.77 -11.06 -5.92
N ILE A 64 5.79 -11.68 -5.35
CA ILE A 64 5.74 -12.96 -4.62
C ILE A 64 5.86 -12.71 -3.12
N SER A 65 6.86 -11.93 -2.71
CA SER A 65 7.13 -11.58 -1.32
C SER A 65 6.66 -10.17 -1.02
N THR A 66 6.33 -9.88 0.23
CA THR A 66 6.05 -8.50 0.65
C THR A 66 7.29 -7.64 0.52
N ALA A 67 7.17 -6.49 -0.11
CA ALA A 67 8.22 -5.49 -0.17
C ALA A 67 7.91 -4.34 0.79
N HIS A 68 8.95 -3.78 1.41
CA HIS A 68 8.81 -2.67 2.34
C HIS A 68 9.51 -1.44 1.75
N VAL A 69 8.76 -0.35 1.68
CA VAL A 69 9.21 0.95 1.18
C VAL A 69 8.90 2.02 2.21
N GLU A 70 9.77 3.01 2.35
CA GLU A 70 9.57 4.13 3.27
C GLU A 70 9.43 5.44 2.48
N TYR A 71 8.46 6.26 2.88
CA TYR A 71 8.30 7.61 2.37
C TYR A 71 7.55 8.51 3.37
N GLN A 72 7.47 9.79 3.08
CA GLN A 72 6.78 10.75 3.93
C GLN A 72 5.97 11.76 3.12
N THR A 73 4.85 12.19 3.69
CA THR A 73 4.14 13.41 3.31
C THR A 73 4.64 14.58 4.16
N GLU A 74 4.06 15.74 4.00
CA GLU A 74 4.34 16.85 4.92
C GLU A 74 3.89 16.55 6.36
N LYS A 75 2.84 15.71 6.51
CA LYS A 75 2.19 15.43 7.79
C LYS A 75 2.75 14.18 8.48
N ARG A 76 3.07 13.12 7.72
CA ARG A 76 3.37 11.78 8.26
C ARG A 76 4.53 11.10 7.58
N HIS A 77 5.12 10.15 8.31
CA HIS A 77 6.07 9.16 7.79
C HIS A 77 5.36 7.82 7.65
N TYR A 78 5.56 7.16 6.52
CA TYR A 78 4.92 5.89 6.17
C TYR A 78 5.93 4.77 6.00
N ALA A 79 5.62 3.60 6.57
CA ALA A 79 6.15 2.32 6.10
C ALA A 79 5.07 1.69 5.21
N HIS A 80 5.40 1.43 3.97
CA HIS A 80 4.49 0.88 2.98
C HIS A 80 4.84 -0.58 2.69
N VAL A 81 3.86 -1.45 2.81
CA VAL A 81 3.97 -2.88 2.50
C VAL A 81 3.31 -3.15 1.15
N ASP A 82 4.09 -3.45 0.14
CA ASP A 82 3.55 -3.91 -1.14
C ASP A 82 3.22 -5.40 -1.05
N CYS A 83 1.94 -5.76 -1.18
CA CYS A 83 1.46 -7.13 -1.03
C CYS A 83 1.32 -7.83 -2.38
N PRO A 84 1.64 -9.14 -2.46
CA PRO A 84 1.37 -9.94 -3.64
C PRO A 84 -0.13 -9.98 -3.95
N GLY A 85 -0.47 -10.02 -5.24
CA GLY A 85 -1.87 -10.09 -5.70
C GLY A 85 -2.33 -11.49 -6.09
N HIS A 86 -1.41 -12.42 -6.32
CA HIS A 86 -1.72 -13.75 -6.83
C HIS A 86 -2.19 -14.70 -5.73
N ALA A 87 -3.18 -15.55 -6.03
CA ALA A 87 -3.79 -16.49 -5.09
C ALA A 87 -2.78 -17.45 -4.43
N ASP A 88 -1.71 -17.85 -5.12
CA ASP A 88 -0.68 -18.73 -4.57
C ASP A 88 0.10 -18.10 -3.41
N TYR A 89 0.08 -16.78 -3.28
CA TYR A 89 0.85 -16.01 -2.29
C TYR A 89 -0.03 -15.35 -1.21
N VAL A 90 -1.26 -15.81 -1.04
CA VAL A 90 -2.21 -15.33 -0.02
C VAL A 90 -1.60 -15.31 1.38
N LYS A 91 -0.76 -16.29 1.72
CA LYS A 91 -0.07 -16.32 3.02
C LYS A 91 0.80 -15.08 3.23
N ASN A 92 1.55 -14.66 2.22
CA ASN A 92 2.40 -13.48 2.29
C ASN A 92 1.55 -12.20 2.36
N MET A 93 0.44 -12.16 1.60
CA MET A 93 -0.54 -11.08 1.69
C MET A 93 -1.10 -10.93 3.12
N ILE A 94 -1.52 -12.04 3.75
CA ILE A 94 -2.04 -12.03 5.13
C ILE A 94 -0.99 -11.50 6.11
N THR A 95 0.24 -11.95 5.99
CA THR A 95 1.35 -11.52 6.87
C THR A 95 1.63 -10.03 6.70
N GLY A 96 1.65 -9.52 5.48
CA GLY A 96 1.82 -8.09 5.20
C GLY A 96 0.64 -7.26 5.70
N ALA A 97 -0.60 -7.69 5.40
CA ALA A 97 -1.81 -6.98 5.80
C ALA A 97 -1.96 -6.86 7.33
N ALA A 98 -1.56 -7.88 8.08
CA ALA A 98 -1.59 -7.85 9.56
C ALA A 98 -0.72 -6.75 10.18
N GLN A 99 0.20 -6.17 9.43
CA GLN A 99 1.07 -5.08 9.90
C GLN A 99 0.51 -3.68 9.60
N MET A 100 -0.56 -3.58 8.81
CA MET A 100 -1.09 -2.31 8.34
C MET A 100 -2.01 -1.63 9.36
N ASP A 101 -1.87 -0.33 9.49
CA ASP A 101 -2.81 0.55 10.18
C ASP A 101 -3.94 1.01 9.24
N GLY A 102 -3.72 0.88 7.94
CA GLY A 102 -4.69 1.09 6.87
C GLY A 102 -4.17 0.53 5.55
N ALA A 103 -5.05 0.27 4.60
CA ALA A 103 -4.70 -0.29 3.29
C ALA A 103 -5.17 0.61 2.15
N ILE A 104 -4.43 0.56 1.04
CA ILE A 104 -4.85 1.11 -0.25
C ILE A 104 -5.32 -0.08 -1.10
N LEU A 105 -6.61 -0.14 -1.37
CA LEU A 105 -7.19 -1.12 -2.28
C LEU A 105 -7.02 -0.62 -3.71
N VAL A 106 -6.27 -1.36 -4.52
CA VAL A 106 -6.02 -1.02 -5.92
C VAL A 106 -6.92 -1.85 -6.83
N VAL A 107 -7.76 -1.18 -7.61
CA VAL A 107 -8.66 -1.80 -8.57
C VAL A 107 -8.44 -1.16 -9.94
N ALA A 108 -8.17 -1.97 -10.97
CA ALA A 108 -8.06 -1.47 -12.33
C ALA A 108 -9.45 -1.12 -12.88
N ALA A 109 -9.63 0.09 -13.39
CA ALA A 109 -10.91 0.54 -13.97
C ALA A 109 -11.33 -0.30 -15.19
N THR A 110 -10.35 -0.90 -15.89
CA THR A 110 -10.57 -1.78 -17.04
C THR A 110 -11.19 -3.12 -16.67
N ASP A 111 -10.94 -3.61 -15.46
CA ASP A 111 -11.26 -4.98 -15.05
C ASP A 111 -12.33 -5.02 -13.95
N GLY A 112 -12.50 -3.92 -13.19
CA GLY A 112 -13.41 -3.82 -12.07
C GLY A 112 -13.05 -4.75 -10.90
N VAL A 113 -14.05 -5.17 -10.15
CA VAL A 113 -13.88 -6.05 -8.98
C VAL A 113 -13.65 -7.50 -9.41
N MET A 114 -12.46 -8.01 -9.15
CA MET A 114 -12.04 -9.36 -9.50
C MET A 114 -12.01 -10.31 -8.27
N ALA A 115 -11.81 -11.62 -8.51
CA ALA A 115 -11.85 -12.62 -7.45
C ALA A 115 -10.88 -12.35 -6.29
N GLN A 116 -9.61 -12.02 -6.60
CA GLN A 116 -8.62 -11.69 -5.55
C GLN A 116 -8.91 -10.33 -4.89
N THR A 117 -9.61 -9.40 -5.56
CA THR A 117 -10.07 -8.15 -4.91
C THR A 117 -10.98 -8.48 -3.74
N LYS A 118 -11.97 -9.36 -3.94
CA LYS A 118 -12.90 -9.84 -2.90
C LYS A 118 -12.16 -10.57 -1.79
N GLU A 119 -11.27 -11.48 -2.15
CA GLU A 119 -10.46 -12.24 -1.21
C GLU A 119 -9.59 -11.34 -0.34
N HIS A 120 -8.91 -10.35 -0.94
CA HIS A 120 -8.05 -9.42 -0.21
C HIS A 120 -8.82 -8.52 0.75
N VAL A 121 -10.01 -8.03 0.37
CA VAL A 121 -10.88 -7.26 1.26
C VAL A 121 -11.34 -8.10 2.44
N LEU A 122 -11.79 -9.35 2.19
CA LEU A 122 -12.16 -10.30 3.25
C LEU A 122 -10.99 -10.56 4.21
N LEU A 123 -9.81 -10.86 3.68
CA LEU A 123 -8.63 -11.15 4.49
C LEU A 123 -8.16 -9.93 5.28
N ALA A 124 -8.15 -8.74 4.67
CA ALA A 124 -7.84 -7.49 5.36
C ALA A 124 -8.78 -7.26 6.56
N ARG A 125 -10.10 -7.55 6.37
CA ARG A 125 -11.06 -7.49 7.47
C ARG A 125 -10.76 -8.50 8.58
N GLN A 126 -10.43 -9.74 8.20
CA GLN A 126 -10.14 -10.81 9.16
C GLN A 126 -8.87 -10.57 9.99
N VAL A 127 -7.82 -10.01 9.38
CA VAL A 127 -6.58 -9.67 10.09
C VAL A 127 -6.67 -8.34 10.85
N GLY A 128 -7.80 -7.63 10.72
CA GLY A 128 -8.09 -6.44 11.51
C GLY A 128 -7.55 -5.14 10.94
N VAL A 129 -7.34 -5.03 9.61
CA VAL A 129 -7.06 -3.75 8.95
C VAL A 129 -8.24 -2.81 9.17
N PRO A 130 -8.06 -1.69 9.89
CA PRO A 130 -9.22 -0.89 10.32
C PRO A 130 -9.74 0.08 9.26
N TYR A 131 -8.90 0.51 8.31
CA TYR A 131 -9.22 1.53 7.33
C TYR A 131 -8.76 1.11 5.93
N ILE A 132 -9.57 1.43 4.92
CA ILE A 132 -9.26 1.23 3.50
C ILE A 132 -9.47 2.56 2.77
N VAL A 133 -8.54 2.92 1.90
CA VAL A 133 -8.68 3.96 0.88
C VAL A 133 -8.59 3.27 -0.47
N VAL A 134 -9.35 3.71 -1.46
CA VAL A 134 -9.37 3.06 -2.78
C VAL A 134 -8.62 3.91 -3.80
N PHE A 135 -7.78 3.25 -4.59
CA PHE A 135 -7.20 3.81 -5.79
C PHE A 135 -7.70 3.05 -7.01
N MET A 136 -8.59 3.68 -7.78
CA MET A 136 -9.04 3.16 -9.06
C MET A 136 -7.98 3.49 -10.11
N ASN A 137 -7.22 2.47 -10.49
CA ASN A 137 -6.06 2.58 -11.37
C ASN A 137 -6.43 2.38 -12.85
N LYS A 138 -5.54 2.73 -13.75
CA LYS A 138 -5.67 2.62 -15.22
C LYS A 138 -6.86 3.40 -15.80
N CYS A 139 -7.26 4.49 -15.15
CA CYS A 139 -8.35 5.35 -15.65
C CYS A 139 -7.99 6.03 -16.99
N ASP A 140 -6.71 6.15 -17.32
CA ASP A 140 -6.22 6.62 -18.63
C ASP A 140 -6.62 5.72 -19.81
N MET A 141 -7.05 4.48 -19.53
CA MET A 141 -7.48 3.50 -20.54
C MET A 141 -8.99 3.43 -20.72
N VAL A 142 -9.75 4.21 -19.96
CA VAL A 142 -11.23 4.20 -19.98
C VAL A 142 -11.74 5.60 -20.26
N ASP A 143 -12.29 5.80 -21.47
CA ASP A 143 -12.83 7.08 -21.92
C ASP A 143 -14.30 7.29 -21.49
N ASP A 144 -14.96 6.22 -21.01
CA ASP A 144 -16.36 6.22 -20.61
C ASP A 144 -16.50 6.49 -19.10
N GLU A 145 -17.05 7.67 -18.78
CA GLU A 145 -17.25 8.10 -17.40
C GLU A 145 -18.34 7.28 -16.68
N GLU A 146 -19.37 6.81 -17.40
CA GLU A 146 -20.41 5.96 -16.84
C GLU A 146 -19.82 4.60 -16.39
N LEU A 147 -18.84 4.09 -17.14
CA LEU A 147 -18.13 2.87 -16.75
C LEU A 147 -17.29 3.07 -15.48
N LEU A 148 -16.61 4.22 -15.35
CA LEU A 148 -15.86 4.54 -14.14
C LEU A 148 -16.77 4.66 -12.92
N GLU A 149 -17.95 5.25 -13.07
CA GLU A 149 -18.94 5.34 -11.98
C GLU A 149 -19.48 3.96 -11.59
N LEU A 150 -19.70 3.09 -12.57
CA LEU A 150 -20.17 1.73 -12.34
C LEU A 150 -19.15 0.89 -11.56
N VAL A 151 -17.88 0.97 -11.93
CA VAL A 151 -16.79 0.31 -11.21
C VAL A 151 -16.65 0.86 -9.79
N GLU A 152 -16.78 2.18 -9.60
CA GLU A 152 -16.77 2.79 -8.28
C GLU A 152 -17.93 2.25 -7.40
N MET A 153 -19.13 2.13 -7.96
CA MET A 153 -20.29 1.58 -7.26
C MET A 153 -20.06 0.12 -6.84
N GLU A 154 -19.52 -0.70 -7.74
CA GLU A 154 -19.14 -2.09 -7.45
C GLU A 154 -18.14 -2.20 -6.28
N ILE A 155 -17.14 -1.32 -6.25
CA ILE A 155 -16.14 -1.28 -5.17
C ILE A 155 -16.80 -0.90 -3.85
N ARG A 156 -17.69 0.10 -3.84
CA ARG A 156 -18.41 0.55 -2.64
C ARG A 156 -19.33 -0.54 -2.08
N GLU A 157 -20.03 -1.24 -2.96
CA GLU A 157 -20.88 -2.40 -2.59
C GLU A 157 -20.02 -3.51 -1.98
N LEU A 158 -18.90 -3.86 -2.60
CA LEU A 158 -17.98 -4.87 -2.06
C LEU A 158 -17.48 -4.49 -0.66
N LEU A 159 -17.05 -3.25 -0.47
CA LEU A 159 -16.55 -2.79 0.83
C LEU A 159 -17.63 -2.84 1.90
N SER A 160 -18.86 -2.48 1.56
CA SER A 160 -20.02 -2.55 2.44
C SER A 160 -20.38 -3.99 2.79
N GLU A 161 -20.27 -4.93 1.86
CA GLU A 161 -20.49 -6.37 2.09
C GLU A 161 -19.53 -6.94 3.16
N TYR A 162 -18.33 -6.41 3.26
CA TYR A 162 -17.31 -6.82 4.24
C TYR A 162 -17.20 -5.89 5.45
N ASP A 163 -18.27 -5.19 5.81
CA ASP A 163 -18.36 -4.31 6.99
C ASP A 163 -17.37 -3.13 7.01
N PHE A 164 -16.94 -2.65 5.85
CA PHE A 164 -16.30 -1.34 5.72
C PHE A 164 -17.34 -0.28 5.34
N PRO A 165 -17.15 0.99 5.72
CA PRO A 165 -18.12 2.06 5.40
C PRO A 165 -18.00 2.50 3.93
N GLY A 166 -18.43 1.64 3.00
CA GLY A 166 -18.22 1.78 1.56
C GLY A 166 -18.64 3.14 0.98
N ASP A 167 -19.72 3.75 1.50
CA ASP A 167 -20.19 5.05 1.04
C ASP A 167 -19.27 6.21 1.43
N ASP A 168 -18.58 6.10 2.58
CA ASP A 168 -17.72 7.16 3.14
C ASP A 168 -16.24 7.00 2.75
N ILE A 169 -15.87 5.87 2.16
CA ILE A 169 -14.47 5.58 1.79
C ILE A 169 -14.03 6.46 0.62
N PRO A 170 -12.87 7.15 0.73
CA PRO A 170 -12.30 7.87 -0.39
C PRO A 170 -11.96 6.95 -1.56
N VAL A 171 -12.42 7.30 -2.76
CA VAL A 171 -12.08 6.62 -4.01
C VAL A 171 -11.39 7.63 -4.92
N ILE A 172 -10.13 7.41 -5.21
CA ILE A 172 -9.33 8.26 -6.08
C ILE A 172 -9.16 7.58 -7.43
N LYS A 173 -9.56 8.27 -8.50
CA LYS A 173 -9.42 7.83 -9.90
C LYS A 173 -8.08 8.31 -10.44
N GLY A 174 -7.25 7.40 -10.96
CA GLY A 174 -5.92 7.76 -11.43
C GLY A 174 -5.26 6.74 -12.35
N SER A 175 -4.05 7.06 -12.75
CA SER A 175 -3.16 6.16 -13.50
C SER A 175 -1.76 6.20 -12.90
N ALA A 176 -1.38 5.10 -12.25
CA ALA A 176 -0.06 4.98 -11.64
C ALA A 176 1.06 5.01 -12.68
N LEU A 177 0.83 4.39 -13.85
CA LEU A 177 1.82 4.38 -14.93
C LEU A 177 2.06 5.79 -15.48
N LYS A 178 0.99 6.54 -15.75
CA LYS A 178 1.10 7.92 -16.23
C LYS A 178 1.71 8.86 -15.20
N ALA A 179 1.44 8.66 -13.91
CA ALA A 179 2.09 9.39 -12.83
C ALA A 179 3.60 9.09 -12.75
N LEU A 180 4.03 7.85 -13.08
CA LEU A 180 5.44 7.51 -13.20
C LEU A 180 6.10 8.19 -14.42
N GLU A 181 5.39 8.34 -15.54
CA GLU A 181 5.90 9.01 -16.74
C GLU A 181 6.06 10.52 -16.50
N ASP A 182 5.06 11.15 -15.90
CA ASP A 182 5.04 12.59 -15.57
C ASP A 182 4.57 12.84 -14.12
N PRO A 183 5.48 12.82 -13.14
CA PRO A 183 5.15 13.04 -11.73
C PRO A 183 4.59 14.43 -11.41
N ASN A 184 4.82 15.41 -12.28
CA ASN A 184 4.36 16.79 -12.09
C ASN A 184 3.09 17.11 -12.89
N GLY A 185 2.61 16.18 -13.71
CA GLY A 185 1.39 16.28 -14.50
C GLY A 185 0.13 15.95 -13.70
N GLU A 186 -1.00 15.93 -14.40
CA GLU A 186 -2.33 15.67 -13.86
C GLU A 186 -2.42 14.35 -13.07
N TRP A 187 -1.80 13.28 -13.56
CA TRP A 187 -1.82 11.99 -12.88
C TRP A 187 -0.94 11.96 -11.62
N GLY A 188 0.12 12.79 -11.59
CA GLY A 188 0.89 13.03 -10.37
C GLY A 188 0.06 13.78 -9.32
N ASP A 189 -0.84 14.69 -9.72
CA ASP A 189 -1.78 15.34 -8.80
C ASP A 189 -2.75 14.33 -8.18
N LYS A 190 -3.17 13.29 -8.92
CA LYS A 190 -4.00 12.20 -8.39
C LYS A 190 -3.27 11.33 -7.35
N ILE A 191 -1.97 11.15 -7.48
CA ILE A 191 -1.17 10.51 -6.43
C ILE A 191 -1.10 11.39 -5.17
N MET A 192 -0.96 12.71 -5.32
CA MET A 192 -1.01 13.61 -4.16
C MET A 192 -2.39 13.61 -3.50
N GLU A 193 -3.47 13.60 -4.29
CA GLU A 193 -4.85 13.47 -3.80
C GLU A 193 -5.04 12.16 -3.02
N LEU A 194 -4.47 11.03 -3.50
CA LEU A 194 -4.46 9.77 -2.77
C LEU A 194 -3.76 9.91 -1.42
N MET A 195 -2.58 10.53 -1.39
CA MET A 195 -1.82 10.69 -0.15
C MET A 195 -2.50 11.65 0.83
N ASP A 196 -3.16 12.69 0.34
CA ASP A 196 -4.01 13.57 1.17
C ASP A 196 -5.23 12.84 1.75
N ALA A 197 -5.84 11.95 0.97
CA ALA A 197 -6.92 11.09 1.44
C ALA A 197 -6.42 10.11 2.52
N VAL A 198 -5.26 9.48 2.32
CA VAL A 198 -4.62 8.61 3.32
C VAL A 198 -4.29 9.39 4.60
N ASP A 199 -3.71 10.59 4.48
CA ASP A 199 -3.37 11.46 5.62
C ASP A 199 -4.60 11.89 6.43
N SER A 200 -5.76 12.06 5.79
CA SER A 200 -6.96 12.57 6.44
C SER A 200 -7.92 11.49 6.92
N TYR A 201 -8.05 10.40 6.17
CA TYR A 201 -9.00 9.34 6.45
C TYR A 201 -8.48 8.29 7.43
N ILE A 202 -7.17 7.97 7.38
CA ILE A 202 -6.54 7.02 8.31
C ILE A 202 -6.03 7.81 9.52
N PRO A 203 -6.54 7.59 10.75
CA PRO A 203 -6.06 8.31 11.93
C PRO A 203 -4.65 7.87 12.33
N ASP A 204 -3.98 8.69 13.17
CA ASP A 204 -2.70 8.30 13.76
C ASP A 204 -2.87 7.08 14.66
N PRO A 205 -2.07 6.01 14.45
CA PRO A 205 -2.23 4.79 15.21
C PRO A 205 -1.91 5.02 16.69
N GLN A 206 -2.83 4.60 17.56
CA GLN A 206 -2.62 4.62 19.01
C GLN A 206 -1.78 3.39 19.39
N ARG A 207 -0.60 3.61 19.99
CA ARG A 207 0.28 2.54 20.45
C ARG A 207 0.29 2.47 21.99
N ASP A 208 0.10 1.27 22.52
CA ASP A 208 0.12 1.01 23.97
C ASP A 208 1.57 0.93 24.49
N THR A 209 2.27 2.05 24.57
CA THR A 209 3.70 2.10 24.95
C THR A 209 3.98 1.67 26.38
N ASP A 210 2.97 1.68 27.27
CA ASP A 210 3.10 1.31 28.68
C ASP A 210 2.94 -0.20 28.94
N LYS A 211 2.57 -0.98 27.91
CA LYS A 211 2.44 -2.43 28.00
C LYS A 211 3.75 -3.15 27.66
N PRO A 212 3.91 -4.43 28.06
CA PRO A 212 5.07 -5.22 27.69
C PRO A 212 5.26 -5.29 26.17
N PHE A 213 6.53 -5.28 25.74
CA PHE A 213 6.90 -5.35 24.32
C PHE A 213 6.22 -6.54 23.60
N VAL A 214 5.60 -6.28 22.47
CA VAL A 214 5.02 -7.27 21.56
C VAL A 214 5.37 -6.92 20.14
N MET A 215 5.89 -7.88 19.41
CA MET A 215 6.20 -7.81 17.99
C MET A 215 5.80 -9.14 17.34
N PRO A 216 4.69 -9.21 16.59
CA PRO A 216 4.43 -10.35 15.72
C PRO A 216 5.58 -10.51 14.73
N VAL A 217 6.10 -11.73 14.60
CA VAL A 217 7.25 -12.02 13.75
C VAL A 217 6.76 -12.28 12.32
N GLU A 218 7.29 -11.51 11.38
CA GLU A 218 7.02 -11.65 9.94
C GLU A 218 8.02 -12.60 9.28
N ASP A 219 9.31 -12.35 9.50
CA ASP A 219 10.39 -13.14 8.92
C ASP A 219 11.51 -13.40 9.93
N VAL A 220 12.22 -14.51 9.71
CA VAL A 220 13.35 -14.94 10.54
C VAL A 220 14.49 -15.39 9.67
N PHE A 221 15.64 -14.75 9.79
CA PHE A 221 16.84 -15.12 9.06
C PHE A 221 18.10 -15.01 9.95
N SER A 222 19.19 -15.58 9.49
CA SER A 222 20.46 -15.55 10.21
C SER A 222 21.48 -14.69 9.48
N ILE A 223 22.13 -13.80 10.23
CA ILE A 223 23.25 -13.00 9.74
C ILE A 223 24.54 -13.54 10.34
N THR A 224 25.51 -13.91 9.49
CA THR A 224 26.82 -14.38 9.92
C THR A 224 27.50 -13.36 10.85
N GLY A 225 27.88 -13.80 12.05
CA GLY A 225 28.50 -12.96 13.07
C GLY A 225 27.52 -12.10 13.93
N ARG A 226 26.22 -12.15 13.63
CA ARG A 226 25.18 -11.44 14.41
C ARG A 226 24.12 -12.37 15.01
N GLY A 227 23.97 -13.59 14.48
CA GLY A 227 22.99 -14.56 14.94
C GLY A 227 21.66 -14.45 14.23
N THR A 228 20.60 -14.94 14.89
CA THR A 228 19.23 -14.91 14.36
C THR A 228 18.64 -13.51 14.48
N VAL A 229 18.03 -13.05 13.39
CA VAL A 229 17.30 -11.79 13.30
C VAL A 229 15.84 -12.11 13.02
N ALA A 230 14.95 -11.50 13.76
CA ALA A 230 13.51 -11.52 13.50
C ALA A 230 13.04 -10.13 13.10
N THR A 231 12.18 -10.04 12.10
CA THR A 231 11.54 -8.80 11.65
C THR A 231 10.05 -8.82 11.94
N GLY A 232 9.45 -7.66 12.10
CA GLY A 232 8.03 -7.50 12.35
C GLY A 232 7.69 -6.10 12.80
N ARG A 233 6.39 -5.80 12.90
CA ARG A 233 5.90 -4.54 13.45
C ARG A 233 5.94 -4.56 14.97
N VAL A 234 6.56 -3.55 15.58
CA VAL A 234 6.46 -3.35 17.04
C VAL A 234 5.09 -2.77 17.34
N GLU A 235 4.25 -3.50 18.06
CA GLU A 235 2.89 -3.07 18.43
C GLU A 235 2.89 -2.29 19.74
N ARG A 236 3.78 -2.67 20.66
CA ARG A 236 3.92 -2.07 22.00
C ARG A 236 5.23 -2.47 22.67
#